data_396a7195fe8fc07880d7322388d002e2
#
_entry.id   396a7195fe8fc07880d7322388d002e2
#
_cell.length_a   1.000
_cell.length_b   1.000
_cell.length_c   1.000
_cell.angle_alpha   90.00
_cell.angle_beta   90.00
_cell.angle_gamma   90.00
#
_symmetry.space_group_name_H-M   'P 1'
#
loop_
_entity.id
_entity.type
_entity.pdbx_description
1 polymer ?
#
loop_
_entity_poly.entity_id
_entity_poly.type
_entity_poly.pdbx_seq_one_letter_code
_entity_poly.pdbx_strand_id
1 'polypeptide(L)'
;MTIVFLGEPMVEFNQRTDGLFDKGLGGDVSNAAISCARNGGEVTMASALGDDTFGDDVLAIWDDEGIDTSGVVRDPQHPTGLYFVTHDEAGHHYTYRRSGSAASHYRFDEILSQTIRDAQHLHVSAISQAISDTAADTVFKALEAARASRTTVSYDTNLRLNLWPLKRARGVIHEAMTLCDIALPSIDDAVQLTGLTEPDAIVDFYLNLGATRVALKRGAEGALIADGDTRDSIPPLSVNTIDTNAAGDTFAGALLAEVARGRPWRDAATYANKAAGISTTGKGAVTSIPRRDEVEAFGPQ
;
A
#
# COMPACT_ATOMS: atom_id res chain seq x y z
N MET A 1 17.47 -5.22 5.13
CA MET A 1 16.55 -4.48 6.06
C MET A 1 15.14 -4.95 5.76
N THR A 2 14.59 -5.77 6.65
CA THR A 2 13.28 -6.41 6.45
C THR A 2 12.14 -5.44 6.69
N ILE A 3 11.17 -5.40 5.78
CA ILE A 3 9.96 -4.58 5.84
C ILE A 3 8.76 -5.51 5.95
N VAL A 4 7.98 -5.37 7.01
CA VAL A 4 6.70 -6.08 7.18
C VAL A 4 5.58 -5.26 6.53
N PHE A 5 4.81 -5.91 5.67
CA PHE A 5 3.60 -5.35 5.07
C PHE A 5 2.38 -6.03 5.68
N LEU A 6 1.56 -5.27 6.40
CA LEU A 6 0.37 -5.78 7.09
C LEU A 6 -0.90 -5.31 6.38
N GLY A 7 -1.61 -6.22 5.72
CA GLY A 7 -2.85 -5.88 5.04
C GLY A 7 -3.51 -7.04 4.31
N GLU A 8 -4.58 -6.75 3.58
CA GLU A 8 -5.39 -7.73 2.85
C GLU A 8 -4.92 -7.89 1.41
N PRO A 9 -4.53 -9.11 0.99
CA PRO A 9 -4.48 -9.48 -0.42
C PRO A 9 -5.88 -9.87 -0.91
N MET A 10 -6.14 -9.67 -2.20
CA MET A 10 -7.36 -10.15 -2.85
C MET A 10 -7.05 -10.71 -4.23
N VAL A 11 -7.68 -11.83 -4.60
CA VAL A 11 -7.62 -12.29 -5.97
C VAL A 11 -8.51 -11.42 -6.86
N GLU A 12 -7.94 -10.91 -7.94
CA GLU A 12 -8.62 -10.13 -8.96
C GLU A 12 -9.19 -11.02 -10.06
N PHE A 13 -10.41 -10.72 -10.49
CA PHE A 13 -10.99 -11.23 -11.73
C PHE A 13 -11.31 -10.04 -12.64
N ASN A 14 -10.47 -9.81 -13.65
CA ASN A 14 -10.59 -8.68 -14.58
C ASN A 14 -11.24 -9.13 -15.89
N GLN A 15 -12.37 -8.54 -16.25
CA GLN A 15 -13.15 -8.91 -17.41
C GLN A 15 -12.43 -8.50 -18.71
N ARG A 16 -12.32 -9.46 -19.62
CA ARG A 16 -11.83 -9.25 -20.96
C ARG A 16 -12.95 -8.85 -21.91
N THR A 17 -12.58 -8.38 -23.09
CA THR A 17 -13.54 -8.01 -24.17
C THR A 17 -14.35 -9.17 -24.69
N ASP A 18 -13.89 -10.43 -24.54
CA ASP A 18 -14.61 -11.65 -24.90
C ASP A 18 -15.55 -12.17 -23.80
N GLY A 19 -15.67 -11.42 -22.68
CA GLY A 19 -16.51 -11.77 -21.54
C GLY A 19 -15.88 -12.76 -20.54
N LEU A 20 -14.70 -13.28 -20.83
CA LEU A 20 -13.92 -14.09 -19.89
C LEU A 20 -13.23 -13.18 -18.85
N PHE A 21 -12.68 -13.80 -17.80
CA PHE A 21 -11.94 -13.10 -16.77
C PHE A 21 -10.49 -13.58 -16.72
N ASP A 22 -9.58 -12.63 -16.72
CA ASP A 22 -8.19 -12.87 -16.34
C ASP A 22 -8.09 -12.85 -14.82
N LYS A 23 -7.41 -13.86 -14.27
CA LYS A 23 -7.13 -13.94 -12.83
C LYS A 23 -5.82 -13.21 -12.52
N GLY A 24 -5.83 -12.37 -11.51
CA GLY A 24 -4.68 -11.61 -11.03
C GLY A 24 -4.67 -11.49 -9.51
N LEU A 25 -3.78 -10.67 -9.01
CA LEU A 25 -3.66 -10.31 -7.60
C LEU A 25 -3.82 -8.81 -7.43
N GLY A 26 -4.45 -8.41 -6.33
CA GLY A 26 -4.58 -7.04 -5.88
C GLY A 26 -4.57 -6.97 -4.35
N GLY A 27 -5.02 -5.84 -3.83
CA GLY A 27 -4.86 -5.45 -2.44
C GLY A 27 -3.69 -4.45 -2.34
N ASP A 28 -3.98 -3.27 -1.83
CA ASP A 28 -3.04 -2.14 -1.83
C ASP A 28 -1.71 -2.47 -1.13
N VAL A 29 -1.78 -3.05 0.07
CA VAL A 29 -0.57 -3.45 0.81
C VAL A 29 0.17 -4.58 0.10
N SER A 30 -0.54 -5.55 -0.52
CA SER A 30 0.08 -6.60 -1.34
C SER A 30 0.77 -6.02 -2.58
N ASN A 31 0.14 -5.07 -3.26
CA ASN A 31 0.75 -4.36 -4.40
C ASN A 31 2.01 -3.60 -3.97
N ALA A 32 1.97 -2.90 -2.83
CA ALA A 32 3.12 -2.19 -2.28
C ALA A 32 4.25 -3.16 -1.88
N ALA A 33 3.91 -4.33 -1.31
CA ALA A 33 4.86 -5.39 -0.98
C ALA A 33 5.59 -5.91 -2.23
N ILE A 34 4.83 -6.23 -3.30
CA ILE A 34 5.38 -6.66 -4.59
C ILE A 34 6.26 -5.57 -5.20
N SER A 35 5.80 -4.31 -5.16
CA SER A 35 6.63 -3.19 -5.63
C SER A 35 7.94 -3.09 -4.84
N CYS A 36 7.89 -3.23 -3.53
CA CYS A 36 9.08 -3.22 -2.69
C CYS A 36 10.05 -4.36 -3.05
N ALA A 37 9.56 -5.60 -3.17
CA ALA A 37 10.35 -6.77 -3.53
C ALA A 37 11.00 -6.63 -4.92
N ARG A 38 10.23 -6.24 -5.94
CA ARG A 38 10.72 -5.99 -7.31
C ARG A 38 11.79 -4.90 -7.37
N ASN A 39 11.78 -3.98 -6.42
CA ASN A 39 12.76 -2.89 -6.31
C ASN A 39 13.88 -3.21 -5.30
N GLY A 40 14.01 -4.47 -4.87
CA GLY A 40 15.13 -5.00 -4.11
C GLY A 40 15.03 -4.82 -2.59
N GLY A 41 13.80 -4.61 -2.07
CA GLY A 41 13.51 -4.67 -0.64
C GLY A 41 13.36 -6.12 -0.14
N GLU A 42 13.73 -6.38 1.09
CA GLU A 42 13.43 -7.65 1.79
C GLU A 42 12.06 -7.52 2.45
N VAL A 43 11.11 -8.31 1.98
CA VAL A 43 9.69 -8.16 2.32
C VAL A 43 9.17 -9.38 3.06
N THR A 44 8.44 -9.15 4.16
CA THR A 44 7.62 -10.15 4.84
C THR A 44 6.16 -9.71 4.79
N MET A 45 5.25 -10.57 4.32
CA MET A 45 3.81 -10.33 4.40
C MET A 45 3.26 -10.82 5.73
N ALA A 46 2.40 -9.99 6.34
CA ALA A 46 1.59 -10.33 7.50
C ALA A 46 0.11 -10.19 7.12
N SER A 47 -0.60 -11.30 7.07
CA SER A 47 -2.00 -11.36 6.64
C SER A 47 -2.66 -12.68 7.05
N ALA A 48 -3.94 -12.85 6.70
CA ALA A 48 -4.59 -14.16 6.70
C ALA A 48 -5.21 -14.45 5.34
N LEU A 49 -5.06 -15.69 4.88
CA LEU A 49 -5.63 -16.24 3.66
C LEU A 49 -6.53 -17.41 4.00
N GLY A 50 -7.59 -17.62 3.23
CA GLY A 50 -8.40 -18.82 3.34
C GLY A 50 -7.57 -20.07 3.05
N ASP A 51 -7.93 -21.18 3.66
CA ASP A 51 -7.41 -22.51 3.29
C ASP A 51 -8.16 -23.01 2.05
N ASP A 52 -7.99 -22.26 0.95
CA ASP A 52 -8.65 -22.44 -0.34
C ASP A 52 -7.66 -22.23 -1.50
N THR A 53 -8.09 -22.57 -2.71
CA THR A 53 -7.25 -22.46 -3.92
C THR A 53 -6.85 -21.01 -4.23
N PHE A 54 -7.62 -20.03 -3.81
CA PHE A 54 -7.29 -18.62 -4.00
C PHE A 54 -6.17 -18.17 -3.04
N GLY A 55 -6.18 -18.69 -1.81
CA GLY A 55 -5.08 -18.51 -0.87
C GLY A 55 -3.78 -19.15 -1.40
N ASP A 56 -3.87 -20.32 -2.02
CA ASP A 56 -2.71 -20.97 -2.66
C ASP A 56 -2.17 -20.16 -3.83
N ASP A 57 -3.06 -19.60 -4.68
CA ASP A 57 -2.67 -18.70 -5.78
C ASP A 57 -1.92 -17.46 -5.27
N VAL A 58 -2.39 -16.84 -4.18
CA VAL A 58 -1.74 -15.66 -3.59
C VAL A 58 -0.35 -16.01 -3.08
N LEU A 59 -0.22 -17.14 -2.35
CA LEU A 59 1.08 -17.60 -1.84
C LEU A 59 2.06 -17.90 -2.97
N ALA A 60 1.61 -18.54 -4.06
CA ALA A 60 2.46 -18.83 -5.21
C ALA A 60 2.99 -17.54 -5.86
N ILE A 61 2.14 -16.51 -6.02
CA ILE A 61 2.57 -15.23 -6.57
C ILE A 61 3.60 -14.55 -5.65
N TRP A 62 3.40 -14.57 -4.34
CA TRP A 62 4.34 -13.98 -3.39
C TRP A 62 5.68 -14.75 -3.34
N ASP A 63 5.64 -16.08 -3.48
CA ASP A 63 6.85 -16.90 -3.57
C ASP A 63 7.66 -16.58 -4.84
N ASP A 64 7.00 -16.44 -5.99
CA ASP A 64 7.61 -16.02 -7.25
C ASP A 64 8.26 -14.62 -7.18
N GLU A 65 7.75 -13.74 -6.33
CA GLU A 65 8.31 -12.40 -6.09
C GLU A 65 9.35 -12.40 -4.94
N GLY A 66 9.64 -13.54 -4.34
CA GLY A 66 10.62 -13.69 -3.26
C GLY A 66 10.18 -13.03 -1.94
N ILE A 67 8.88 -12.95 -1.69
CA ILE A 67 8.29 -12.38 -0.47
C ILE A 67 8.19 -13.47 0.60
N ASP A 68 8.71 -13.21 1.80
CA ASP A 68 8.55 -14.08 2.94
C ASP A 68 7.10 -14.09 3.42
N THR A 69 6.50 -15.26 3.47
CA THR A 69 5.12 -15.51 3.90
C THR A 69 5.00 -16.11 5.30
N SER A 70 6.08 -16.13 6.08
CA SER A 70 6.08 -16.70 7.44
C SER A 70 5.13 -15.99 8.41
N GLY A 71 4.74 -14.73 8.12
CA GLY A 71 3.72 -13.97 8.84
C GLY A 71 2.28 -14.18 8.35
N VAL A 72 2.04 -15.11 7.43
CA VAL A 72 0.72 -15.37 6.84
C VAL A 72 0.03 -16.54 7.52
N VAL A 73 -1.19 -16.32 7.99
CA VAL A 73 -2.03 -17.36 8.60
C VAL A 73 -2.96 -17.98 7.56
N ARG A 74 -3.07 -19.32 7.56
CA ARG A 74 -4.10 -20.04 6.80
C ARG A 74 -5.33 -20.24 7.67
N ASP A 75 -6.47 -19.71 7.23
CA ASP A 75 -7.74 -19.76 7.96
C ASP A 75 -8.69 -20.76 7.28
N PRO A 76 -8.99 -21.90 7.96
CA PRO A 76 -9.89 -22.93 7.40
C PRO A 76 -11.37 -22.55 7.48
N GLN A 77 -11.73 -21.45 8.15
CA GLN A 77 -13.11 -21.05 8.39
C GLN A 77 -13.58 -19.90 7.50
N HIS A 78 -12.64 -19.07 7.02
CA HIS A 78 -12.97 -17.87 6.25
C HIS A 78 -12.25 -17.91 4.89
N PRO A 79 -12.92 -17.49 3.80
CA PRO A 79 -12.36 -17.54 2.46
C PRO A 79 -11.32 -16.44 2.23
N THR A 80 -10.49 -16.64 1.22
CA THR A 80 -9.66 -15.56 0.65
C THR A 80 -10.54 -14.50 0.01
N GLY A 81 -10.21 -13.22 0.20
CA GLY A 81 -10.93 -12.09 -0.39
C GLY A 81 -10.80 -12.05 -1.91
N LEU A 82 -11.89 -11.70 -2.60
CA LEU A 82 -11.94 -11.59 -4.06
C LEU A 82 -12.51 -10.25 -4.49
N TYR A 83 -12.17 -9.81 -5.70
CA TYR A 83 -12.92 -8.75 -6.38
C TYR A 83 -12.97 -8.97 -7.89
N PHE A 84 -14.01 -8.38 -8.49
CA PHE A 84 -14.23 -8.43 -9.93
C PHE A 84 -14.14 -7.02 -10.49
N VAL A 85 -13.45 -6.88 -11.61
CA VAL A 85 -13.41 -5.65 -12.42
C VAL A 85 -14.19 -5.93 -13.69
N THR A 86 -15.28 -5.21 -13.90
CA THR A 86 -16.05 -5.24 -15.13
C THR A 86 -15.97 -3.89 -15.81
N HIS A 87 -16.20 -3.86 -17.11
CA HIS A 87 -16.03 -2.66 -17.93
C HIS A 87 -17.27 -2.40 -18.75
N ASP A 88 -17.70 -1.13 -18.81
CA ASP A 88 -18.72 -0.64 -19.71
C ASP A 88 -18.36 0.77 -20.24
N GLU A 89 -19.32 1.43 -20.92
CA GLU A 89 -19.12 2.77 -21.46
C GLU A 89 -18.84 3.85 -20.39
N ALA A 90 -19.25 3.60 -19.13
CA ALA A 90 -19.02 4.50 -18.02
C ALA A 90 -17.65 4.27 -17.34
N GLY A 91 -16.93 3.19 -17.69
CA GLY A 91 -15.61 2.88 -17.17
C GLY A 91 -15.50 1.55 -16.43
N HIS A 92 -14.71 1.53 -15.35
CA HIS A 92 -14.42 0.34 -14.56
C HIS A 92 -15.37 0.24 -13.36
N HIS A 93 -15.94 -0.94 -13.14
CA HIS A 93 -16.81 -1.25 -12.00
C HIS A 93 -16.17 -2.34 -11.14
N TYR A 94 -16.04 -2.05 -9.84
CA TYR A 94 -15.44 -2.98 -8.87
C TYR A 94 -16.51 -3.64 -8.01
N THR A 95 -16.56 -4.96 -8.02
CA THR A 95 -17.44 -5.77 -7.16
C THR A 95 -16.61 -6.59 -6.19
N TYR A 96 -16.67 -6.24 -4.91
CA TYR A 96 -15.87 -6.87 -3.87
C TYR A 96 -16.61 -8.03 -3.19
N ARG A 97 -15.86 -9.09 -2.87
CA ARG A 97 -16.24 -10.24 -2.05
C ARG A 97 -15.19 -10.41 -0.94
N ARG A 98 -15.11 -9.40 -0.07
CA ARG A 98 -14.11 -9.31 1.02
C ARG A 98 -14.73 -9.33 2.42
N SER A 99 -16.02 -9.05 2.56
CA SER A 99 -16.71 -9.14 3.86
C SER A 99 -16.67 -10.57 4.36
N GLY A 100 -16.13 -10.80 5.57
CA GLY A 100 -15.94 -12.12 6.12
C GLY A 100 -14.76 -12.90 5.52
N SER A 101 -13.84 -12.24 4.79
CA SER A 101 -12.58 -12.85 4.36
C SER A 101 -11.66 -13.17 5.54
N ALA A 102 -10.73 -14.10 5.35
CA ALA A 102 -9.71 -14.45 6.34
C ALA A 102 -8.97 -13.19 6.84
N ALA A 103 -8.54 -12.31 5.94
CA ALA A 103 -7.87 -11.06 6.29
C ALA A 103 -8.74 -10.15 7.17
N SER A 104 -10.07 -10.14 7.00
CA SER A 104 -10.98 -9.36 7.84
C SER A 104 -11.11 -9.93 9.27
N HIS A 105 -10.67 -11.15 9.50
CA HIS A 105 -10.65 -11.84 10.79
C HIS A 105 -9.24 -11.96 11.38
N TYR A 106 -8.21 -11.49 10.66
CA TYR A 106 -6.83 -11.55 11.13
C TYR A 106 -6.66 -10.79 12.43
N ARG A 107 -6.04 -11.44 13.42
CA ARG A 107 -5.88 -10.93 14.78
C ARG A 107 -4.42 -10.74 15.11
N PHE A 108 -4.13 -9.70 15.89
CA PHE A 108 -2.81 -9.52 16.47
C PHE A 108 -2.54 -10.68 17.46
N ASP A 109 -1.45 -11.39 17.22
CA ASP A 109 -0.97 -12.50 18.05
C ASP A 109 0.54 -12.38 18.32
N GLU A 110 1.12 -13.37 19.00
CA GLU A 110 2.54 -13.37 19.32
C GLU A 110 3.41 -13.53 18.08
N ILE A 111 2.95 -14.23 17.04
CA ILE A 111 3.70 -14.39 15.78
C ILE A 111 3.84 -13.03 15.09
N LEU A 112 2.73 -12.32 14.89
CA LEU A 112 2.74 -10.97 14.30
C LEU A 112 3.57 -10.01 15.17
N SER A 113 3.41 -10.08 16.49
CA SER A 113 4.19 -9.26 17.42
C SER A 113 5.70 -9.49 17.28
N GLN A 114 6.13 -10.75 17.17
CA GLN A 114 7.54 -11.09 16.97
C GLN A 114 8.04 -10.66 15.60
N THR A 115 7.26 -10.91 14.53
CA THR A 115 7.58 -10.48 13.17
C THR A 115 7.84 -8.97 13.10
N ILE A 116 7.01 -8.16 13.79
CA ILE A 116 7.20 -6.71 13.86
C ILE A 116 8.45 -6.33 14.65
N ARG A 117 8.71 -6.99 15.78
CA ARG A 117 9.91 -6.72 16.62
C ARG A 117 11.21 -6.99 15.88
N ASP A 118 11.22 -8.01 15.02
CA ASP A 118 12.42 -8.42 14.26
C ASP A 118 12.63 -7.59 12.99
N ALA A 119 11.60 -6.86 12.55
CA ALA A 119 11.64 -5.98 11.38
C ALA A 119 12.22 -4.59 11.70
N GLN A 120 12.74 -3.93 10.69
CA GLN A 120 13.14 -2.53 10.77
C GLN A 120 12.04 -1.56 10.36
N HIS A 121 11.03 -2.07 9.63
CA HIS A 121 9.95 -1.24 9.12
C HIS A 121 8.64 -2.01 9.07
N LEU A 122 7.54 -1.34 9.42
CA LEU A 122 6.16 -1.80 9.26
C LEU A 122 5.43 -0.87 8.30
N HIS A 123 4.82 -1.42 7.26
CA HIS A 123 3.93 -0.70 6.37
C HIS A 123 2.49 -1.16 6.53
N VAL A 124 1.58 -0.20 6.66
CA VAL A 124 0.12 -0.41 6.73
C VAL A 124 -0.61 0.64 5.91
N SER A 125 -1.88 0.38 5.60
CA SER A 125 -2.76 1.36 4.96
C SER A 125 -4.07 1.52 5.72
N ALA A 126 -4.82 2.58 5.40
CA ALA A 126 -6.15 2.77 5.94
C ALA A 126 -7.14 1.67 5.51
N ILE A 127 -6.94 1.04 4.34
CA ILE A 127 -7.76 -0.10 3.91
C ILE A 127 -7.61 -1.26 4.89
N SER A 128 -6.39 -1.52 5.38
CA SER A 128 -6.13 -2.57 6.38
C SER A 128 -6.96 -2.40 7.65
N GLN A 129 -7.33 -1.16 7.99
CA GLN A 129 -8.21 -0.86 9.13
C GLN A 129 -9.70 -0.81 8.74
N ALA A 130 -10.01 -0.48 7.48
CA ALA A 130 -11.37 -0.25 7.02
C ALA A 130 -12.17 -1.55 6.79
N ILE A 131 -11.50 -2.68 6.59
CA ILE A 131 -12.13 -3.94 6.19
C ILE A 131 -12.96 -4.60 7.30
N SER A 132 -12.62 -4.37 8.57
CA SER A 132 -13.40 -4.81 9.75
C SER A 132 -12.93 -4.14 11.04
N ASP A 133 -13.73 -4.24 12.10
CA ASP A 133 -13.32 -3.77 13.44
C ASP A 133 -12.13 -4.61 13.98
N THR A 134 -12.14 -5.92 13.73
CA THR A 134 -11.03 -6.82 14.11
C THR A 134 -9.72 -6.42 13.45
N ALA A 135 -9.77 -6.11 12.15
CA ALA A 135 -8.59 -5.67 11.41
C ALA A 135 -8.10 -4.28 11.88
N ALA A 136 -9.03 -3.36 12.19
CA ALA A 136 -8.67 -2.06 12.78
C ALA A 136 -7.93 -2.23 14.11
N ASP A 137 -8.45 -3.06 15.02
CA ASP A 137 -7.82 -3.36 16.31
C ASP A 137 -6.44 -4.03 16.14
N THR A 138 -6.32 -4.93 15.15
CA THR A 138 -5.06 -5.61 14.82
C THR A 138 -4.01 -4.61 14.35
N VAL A 139 -4.37 -3.69 13.45
CA VAL A 139 -3.45 -2.65 12.98
C VAL A 139 -3.03 -1.73 14.13
N PHE A 140 -3.93 -1.27 15.00
CA PHE A 140 -3.54 -0.43 16.14
C PHE A 140 -2.54 -1.14 17.06
N LYS A 141 -2.78 -2.42 17.42
CA LYS A 141 -1.84 -3.21 18.22
C LYS A 141 -0.49 -3.40 17.52
N ALA A 142 -0.49 -3.55 16.19
CA ALA A 142 0.72 -3.64 15.39
C ALA A 142 1.52 -2.33 15.43
N LEU A 143 0.84 -1.17 15.31
CA LEU A 143 1.46 0.16 15.43
C LEU A 143 2.06 0.38 16.82
N GLU A 144 1.34 0.00 17.89
CA GLU A 144 1.82 0.08 19.27
C GLU A 144 3.05 -0.83 19.49
N ALA A 145 3.02 -2.06 18.96
CA ALA A 145 4.15 -3.01 19.04
C ALA A 145 5.38 -2.47 18.29
N ALA A 146 5.18 -1.91 17.08
CA ALA A 146 6.25 -1.28 16.29
C ALA A 146 6.89 -0.11 17.05
N ARG A 147 6.07 0.76 17.63
CA ARG A 147 6.56 1.88 18.45
C ARG A 147 7.35 1.41 19.68
N ALA A 148 6.89 0.35 20.36
CA ALA A 148 7.58 -0.22 21.52
C ALA A 148 8.95 -0.83 21.15
N SER A 149 9.08 -1.42 19.96
CA SER A 149 10.32 -2.01 19.44
C SER A 149 11.20 -1.02 18.65
N ARG A 150 10.74 0.21 18.43
CA ARG A 150 11.39 1.22 17.58
C ARG A 150 11.48 0.80 16.12
N THR A 151 10.55 -0.02 15.67
CA THR A 151 10.35 -0.35 14.26
C THR A 151 9.74 0.88 13.57
N THR A 152 10.34 1.38 12.51
CA THR A 152 9.81 2.53 11.74
C THR A 152 8.45 2.17 11.13
N VAL A 153 7.50 3.08 11.19
CA VAL A 153 6.16 2.85 10.66
C VAL A 153 5.86 3.79 9.49
N SER A 154 5.39 3.24 8.38
CA SER A 154 4.78 4.00 7.29
C SER A 154 3.30 3.69 7.15
N TYR A 155 2.51 4.72 6.83
CA TYR A 155 1.07 4.62 6.70
C TYR A 155 0.57 5.30 5.42
N ASP A 156 -0.12 4.54 4.56
CA ASP A 156 -0.82 5.09 3.38
C ASP A 156 -2.27 5.41 3.74
N THR A 157 -2.69 6.64 3.48
CA THR A 157 -4.06 7.09 3.79
C THR A 157 -5.12 6.39 2.97
N ASN A 158 -4.82 5.97 1.80
CA ASN A 158 -5.59 5.15 0.85
C ASN A 158 -7.11 5.07 1.18
N LEU A 159 -7.77 6.23 1.22
CA LEU A 159 -9.14 6.40 1.67
C LEU A 159 -10.14 5.69 0.75
N ARG A 160 -11.03 4.90 1.32
CA ARG A 160 -12.10 4.20 0.59
C ARG A 160 -13.46 4.41 1.28
N LEU A 161 -14.21 5.42 0.85
CA LEU A 161 -15.50 5.78 1.45
C LEU A 161 -16.60 4.73 1.28
N ASN A 162 -16.40 3.74 0.42
CA ASN A 162 -17.27 2.57 0.31
C ASN A 162 -17.09 1.56 1.45
N LEU A 163 -15.99 1.64 2.23
CA LEU A 163 -15.74 0.76 3.38
C LEU A 163 -16.21 1.39 4.69
N TRP A 164 -16.13 2.68 4.83
CA TRP A 164 -16.51 3.42 6.03
C TRP A 164 -16.94 4.87 5.75
N PRO A 165 -17.79 5.46 6.60
CA PRO A 165 -18.12 6.88 6.45
C PRO A 165 -16.92 7.77 6.78
N LEU A 166 -16.79 8.90 6.10
CA LEU A 166 -15.68 9.85 6.23
C LEU A 166 -15.37 10.24 7.68
N LYS A 167 -16.39 10.43 8.51
CA LYS A 167 -16.22 10.81 9.91
C LYS A 167 -15.46 9.73 10.71
N ARG A 168 -15.77 8.44 10.44
CA ARG A 168 -15.06 7.32 11.06
C ARG A 168 -13.63 7.21 10.49
N ALA A 169 -13.49 7.30 9.16
CA ALA A 169 -12.21 7.28 8.49
C ALA A 169 -11.24 8.33 9.07
N ARG A 170 -11.69 9.58 9.22
CA ARG A 170 -10.90 10.65 9.85
C ARG A 170 -10.41 10.28 11.25
N GLY A 171 -11.32 9.80 12.11
CA GLY A 171 -10.96 9.45 13.49
C GLY A 171 -9.90 8.34 13.56
N VAL A 172 -10.10 7.27 12.77
CA VAL A 172 -9.18 6.12 12.76
C VAL A 172 -7.84 6.45 12.10
N ILE A 173 -7.86 7.09 10.92
CA ILE A 173 -6.65 7.42 10.17
C ILE A 173 -5.79 8.44 10.92
N HIS A 174 -6.39 9.51 11.46
CA HIS A 174 -5.62 10.52 12.18
C HIS A 174 -5.05 9.96 13.50
N GLU A 175 -5.79 9.10 14.21
CA GLU A 175 -5.26 8.43 15.40
C GLU A 175 -4.09 7.50 15.04
N ALA A 176 -4.25 6.65 14.02
CA ALA A 176 -3.17 5.78 13.55
C ALA A 176 -1.93 6.58 13.12
N MET A 177 -2.13 7.73 12.47
CA MET A 177 -1.04 8.59 12.01
C MET A 177 -0.20 9.15 13.16
N THR A 178 -0.75 9.32 14.36
CA THR A 178 0.03 9.75 15.55
C THR A 178 1.07 8.72 16.01
N LEU A 179 0.96 7.48 15.51
CA LEU A 179 1.86 6.36 15.79
C LEU A 179 2.84 6.08 14.64
N CYS A 180 2.81 6.88 13.57
CA CYS A 180 3.57 6.63 12.35
C CYS A 180 4.72 7.63 12.18
N ASP A 181 5.82 7.16 11.57
CA ASP A 181 7.00 7.96 11.25
C ASP A 181 6.92 8.56 9.85
N ILE A 182 6.33 7.82 8.89
CA ILE A 182 6.25 8.19 7.48
C ILE A 182 4.78 8.22 7.06
N ALA A 183 4.29 9.39 6.67
CA ALA A 183 2.96 9.57 6.10
C ALA A 183 3.01 9.55 4.56
N LEU A 184 2.14 8.75 3.93
CA LEU A 184 2.05 8.59 2.47
C LEU A 184 0.66 8.97 1.93
N PRO A 185 0.16 10.20 2.19
CA PRO A 185 -1.16 10.61 1.70
C PRO A 185 -1.17 10.83 0.18
N SER A 186 -2.34 10.62 -0.45
CA SER A 186 -2.65 11.23 -1.74
C SER A 186 -3.31 12.59 -1.53
N ILE A 187 -3.17 13.50 -2.49
CA ILE A 187 -3.79 14.84 -2.41
C ILE A 187 -5.31 14.73 -2.28
N ASP A 188 -5.94 13.83 -3.04
CA ASP A 188 -7.40 13.65 -3.04
C ASP A 188 -7.92 13.12 -1.71
N ASP A 189 -7.22 12.14 -1.11
CA ASP A 189 -7.54 11.63 0.22
C ASP A 189 -7.35 12.70 1.29
N ALA A 190 -6.22 13.40 1.23
CA ALA A 190 -5.85 14.40 2.22
C ALA A 190 -6.84 15.57 2.24
N VAL A 191 -7.30 16.05 1.10
CA VAL A 191 -8.35 17.08 1.00
C VAL A 191 -9.62 16.61 1.70
N GLN A 192 -10.05 15.38 1.49
CA GLN A 192 -11.23 14.84 2.15
C GLN A 192 -11.03 14.63 3.65
N LEU A 193 -9.88 14.13 4.06
CA LEU A 193 -9.55 13.83 5.46
C LEU A 193 -9.34 15.09 6.30
N THR A 194 -8.70 16.12 5.75
CA THR A 194 -8.29 17.31 6.50
C THR A 194 -9.18 18.52 6.25
N GLY A 195 -9.78 18.63 5.04
CA GLY A 195 -10.44 19.82 4.54
C GLY A 195 -9.48 20.91 4.04
N LEU A 196 -8.16 20.63 4.02
CA LEU A 196 -7.12 21.53 3.49
C LEU A 196 -6.92 21.25 2.00
N THR A 197 -6.65 22.29 1.22
CA THR A 197 -6.43 22.21 -0.23
C THR A 197 -4.98 22.51 -0.64
N GLU A 198 -4.27 23.30 0.18
CA GLU A 198 -2.90 23.70 -0.11
C GLU A 198 -1.93 22.57 0.26
N PRO A 199 -1.07 22.09 -0.68
CA PRO A 199 -0.16 20.96 -0.44
C PRO A 199 0.76 21.15 0.77
N ASP A 200 1.31 22.34 0.97
CA ASP A 200 2.16 22.62 2.14
C ASP A 200 1.40 22.54 3.46
N ALA A 201 0.16 23.06 3.50
CA ALA A 201 -0.69 22.96 4.69
C ALA A 201 -1.09 21.50 5.00
N ILE A 202 -1.28 20.67 3.98
CA ILE A 202 -1.52 19.22 4.13
C ILE A 202 -0.27 18.54 4.70
N VAL A 203 0.90 18.84 4.19
CA VAL A 203 2.17 18.29 4.70
C VAL A 203 2.37 18.70 6.16
N ASP A 204 2.16 19.98 6.50
CA ASP A 204 2.25 20.47 7.87
C ASP A 204 1.26 19.76 8.80
N PHE A 205 0.06 19.47 8.33
CA PHE A 205 -0.94 18.73 9.09
C PHE A 205 -0.42 17.35 9.52
N TYR A 206 0.16 16.56 8.60
CA TYR A 206 0.67 15.24 8.92
C TYR A 206 1.94 15.28 9.78
N LEU A 207 2.83 16.24 9.57
CA LEU A 207 3.98 16.48 10.46
C LEU A 207 3.53 16.83 11.88
N ASN A 208 2.51 17.68 12.03
CA ASN A 208 1.94 18.05 13.32
C ASN A 208 1.21 16.89 14.02
N LEU A 209 0.73 15.87 13.28
CA LEU A 209 0.20 14.65 13.87
C LEU A 209 1.28 13.74 14.45
N GLY A 210 2.55 13.90 14.04
CA GLY A 210 3.67 13.13 14.59
C GLY A 210 4.58 12.48 13.56
N ALA A 211 4.20 12.47 12.28
CA ALA A 211 5.09 11.97 11.22
C ALA A 211 6.37 12.81 11.16
N THR A 212 7.52 12.17 11.00
CA THR A 212 8.80 12.83 10.77
C THR A 212 9.06 13.09 9.28
N ARG A 213 8.44 12.29 8.42
CA ARG A 213 8.51 12.36 6.96
C ARG A 213 7.13 12.28 6.34
N VAL A 214 6.92 13.05 5.29
CA VAL A 214 5.68 13.02 4.50
C VAL A 214 6.05 12.90 3.03
N ALA A 215 5.33 12.04 2.28
CA ALA A 215 5.35 12.05 0.83
C ALA A 215 3.91 12.18 0.32
N LEU A 216 3.50 13.41 0.04
CA LEU A 216 2.18 13.75 -0.51
C LEU A 216 2.19 13.45 -2.01
N LYS A 217 1.50 12.38 -2.41
CA LYS A 217 1.32 11.96 -3.80
C LYS A 217 0.31 12.89 -4.49
N ARG A 218 0.69 13.49 -5.63
CA ARG A 218 -0.11 14.52 -6.31
C ARG A 218 -0.49 14.10 -7.74
N GLY A 219 -0.50 12.79 -8.01
CA GLY A 219 -0.85 12.23 -9.31
C GLY A 219 0.01 12.81 -10.44
N ALA A 220 -0.63 13.42 -11.43
CA ALA A 220 0.06 14.02 -12.59
C ALA A 220 0.96 15.22 -12.24
N GLU A 221 0.92 15.72 -11.01
CA GLU A 221 1.80 16.79 -10.52
C GLU A 221 3.02 16.25 -9.74
N GLY A 222 3.23 14.93 -9.71
CA GLY A 222 4.34 14.31 -9.01
C GLY A 222 4.11 14.19 -7.51
N ALA A 223 5.06 14.61 -6.67
CA ALA A 223 4.93 14.53 -5.22
C ALA A 223 5.53 15.75 -4.52
N LEU A 224 4.99 16.11 -3.36
CA LEU A 224 5.61 17.03 -2.41
C LEU A 224 6.09 16.23 -1.22
N ILE A 225 7.38 16.30 -0.91
CA ILE A 225 7.98 15.54 0.18
C ILE A 225 8.50 16.46 1.29
N ALA A 226 8.48 15.94 2.52
CA ALA A 226 9.07 16.61 3.67
C ALA A 226 9.93 15.63 4.49
N ASP A 227 11.04 16.13 5.04
CA ASP A 227 11.86 15.47 6.05
C ASP A 227 12.19 16.54 7.12
N GLY A 228 11.48 16.49 8.23
CA GLY A 228 11.46 17.59 9.20
C GLY A 228 11.05 18.92 8.53
N ASP A 229 11.90 19.94 8.66
CA ASP A 229 11.65 21.28 8.10
C ASP A 229 11.98 21.39 6.59
N THR A 230 12.61 20.38 6.01
CA THR A 230 12.97 20.38 4.58
C THR A 230 11.78 20.03 3.71
N ARG A 231 11.62 20.73 2.59
CA ARG A 231 10.58 20.46 1.59
C ARG A 231 11.19 20.37 0.20
N ASP A 232 10.75 19.37 -0.56
CA ASP A 232 11.15 19.20 -1.96
C ASP A 232 9.94 18.85 -2.82
N SER A 233 9.82 19.49 -3.97
CA SER A 233 8.87 19.07 -5.00
C SER A 233 9.56 18.09 -5.96
N ILE A 234 8.94 16.92 -6.15
CA ILE A 234 9.38 15.91 -7.09
C ILE A 234 8.50 16.03 -8.33
N PRO A 235 9.07 16.38 -9.49
CA PRO A 235 8.30 16.54 -10.72
C PRO A 235 7.72 15.20 -11.19
N PRO A 236 6.57 15.21 -11.91
CA PRO A 236 5.99 13.99 -12.47
C PRO A 236 6.90 13.39 -13.53
N LEU A 237 6.79 12.07 -13.74
CA LEU A 237 7.35 11.43 -14.92
C LEU A 237 6.41 11.66 -16.11
N SER A 238 6.96 12.18 -17.23
CA SER A 238 6.18 12.34 -18.46
C SER A 238 6.05 10.99 -19.15
N VAL A 239 4.85 10.42 -19.13
CA VAL A 239 4.54 9.13 -19.76
C VAL A 239 3.14 9.15 -20.38
N ASN A 240 2.88 8.23 -21.31
CA ASN A 240 1.53 7.99 -21.81
C ASN A 240 0.78 7.07 -20.84
N THR A 241 -0.06 7.63 -19.99
CA THR A 241 -0.84 6.91 -18.99
C THR A 241 -1.95 6.07 -19.64
N ILE A 242 -2.00 4.78 -19.31
CA ILE A 242 -3.02 3.82 -19.73
C ILE A 242 -3.96 3.47 -18.58
N ASP A 243 -3.38 3.15 -17.40
CA ASP A 243 -4.11 2.74 -16.20
C ASP A 243 -3.38 3.28 -14.96
N THR A 244 -4.09 3.92 -14.04
CA THR A 244 -3.51 4.46 -12.80
C THR A 244 -3.67 3.52 -11.60
N ASN A 245 -4.22 2.33 -11.82
CA ASN A 245 -4.41 1.34 -10.76
C ASN A 245 -3.05 0.97 -10.12
N ALA A 246 -3.02 0.89 -8.79
CA ALA A 246 -1.83 0.59 -7.98
C ALA A 246 -0.63 1.56 -8.14
N ALA A 247 -0.76 2.72 -8.82
CA ALA A 247 0.35 3.68 -8.93
C ALA A 247 0.78 4.21 -7.54
N GLY A 248 -0.17 4.48 -6.65
CA GLY A 248 0.09 4.87 -5.25
C GLY A 248 0.80 3.78 -4.45
N ASP A 249 0.37 2.53 -4.64
CA ASP A 249 0.96 1.35 -3.99
C ASP A 249 2.38 1.12 -4.53
N THR A 250 2.58 1.29 -5.85
CA THR A 250 3.90 1.21 -6.50
C THR A 250 4.84 2.26 -5.93
N PHE A 251 4.36 3.50 -5.78
CA PHE A 251 5.14 4.57 -5.13
C PHE A 251 5.55 4.17 -3.71
N ALA A 252 4.60 3.70 -2.90
CA ALA A 252 4.87 3.32 -1.51
C ALA A 252 5.93 2.21 -1.42
N GLY A 253 5.76 1.12 -2.17
CA GLY A 253 6.70 -0.01 -2.16
C GLY A 253 8.10 0.36 -2.64
N ALA A 254 8.20 1.08 -3.77
CA ALA A 254 9.49 1.53 -4.32
C ALA A 254 10.21 2.53 -3.38
N LEU A 255 9.45 3.44 -2.74
CA LEU A 255 9.99 4.37 -1.74
C LEU A 255 10.61 3.62 -0.56
N LEU A 256 9.87 2.64 -0.02
CA LEU A 256 10.33 1.88 1.14
C LEU A 256 11.55 1.01 0.81
N ALA A 257 11.61 0.43 -0.40
CA ALA A 257 12.80 -0.28 -0.87
C ALA A 257 14.04 0.62 -0.89
N GLU A 258 13.93 1.85 -1.39
CA GLU A 258 15.05 2.79 -1.46
C GLU A 258 15.42 3.34 -0.07
N VAL A 259 14.44 3.60 0.80
CA VAL A 259 14.69 3.97 2.21
C VAL A 259 15.43 2.86 2.94
N ALA A 260 15.02 1.60 2.76
CA ALA A 260 15.70 0.44 3.34
C ALA A 260 17.15 0.26 2.86
N ARG A 261 17.45 0.75 1.66
CA ARG A 261 18.82 0.78 1.11
C ARG A 261 19.66 1.96 1.63
N GLY A 262 19.09 2.82 2.48
CA GLY A 262 19.74 4.00 3.04
C GLY A 262 19.87 5.17 2.07
N ARG A 263 19.05 5.22 1.00
CA ARG A 263 19.03 6.36 0.09
C ARG A 263 18.52 7.62 0.78
N PRO A 264 19.06 8.80 0.45
CA PRO A 264 18.49 10.07 0.89
C PRO A 264 17.01 10.18 0.53
N TRP A 265 16.20 10.78 1.40
CA TRP A 265 14.74 10.84 1.26
C TRP A 265 14.28 11.37 -0.10
N ARG A 266 14.91 12.45 -0.59
CA ARG A 266 14.62 13.02 -1.90
C ARG A 266 14.90 12.04 -3.05
N ASP A 267 16.05 11.34 -2.98
CA ASP A 267 16.44 10.39 -4.03
C ASP A 267 15.51 9.18 -4.05
N ALA A 268 15.14 8.68 -2.85
CA ALA A 268 14.18 7.60 -2.68
C ALA A 268 12.80 7.98 -3.26
N ALA A 269 12.31 9.19 -2.96
CA ALA A 269 11.03 9.68 -3.47
C ALA A 269 11.07 9.94 -4.99
N THR A 270 12.20 10.41 -5.52
CA THR A 270 12.39 10.59 -6.98
C THR A 270 12.32 9.25 -7.71
N TYR A 271 13.00 8.23 -7.16
CA TYR A 271 12.94 6.87 -7.69
C TYR A 271 11.52 6.30 -7.63
N ALA A 272 10.85 6.43 -6.48
CA ALA A 272 9.49 5.95 -6.27
C ALA A 272 8.49 6.61 -7.23
N ASN A 273 8.61 7.92 -7.43
CA ASN A 273 7.76 8.66 -8.37
C ASN A 273 7.98 8.19 -9.82
N LYS A 274 9.22 7.86 -10.18
CA LYS A 274 9.55 7.27 -11.49
C LYS A 274 8.92 5.88 -11.64
N ALA A 275 9.06 5.00 -10.66
CA ALA A 275 8.45 3.67 -10.66
C ALA A 275 6.92 3.75 -10.77
N ALA A 276 6.28 4.63 -9.99
CA ALA A 276 4.85 4.88 -10.06
C ALA A 276 4.40 5.41 -11.43
N GLY A 277 5.16 6.32 -12.04
CA GLY A 277 4.87 6.80 -13.39
C GLY A 277 4.94 5.69 -14.44
N ILE A 278 5.96 4.82 -14.37
CA ILE A 278 6.11 3.68 -15.28
C ILE A 278 4.94 2.70 -15.10
N SER A 279 4.50 2.41 -13.87
CA SER A 279 3.39 1.49 -13.63
C SER A 279 2.09 1.94 -14.32
N THR A 280 1.91 3.24 -14.55
CA THR A 280 0.72 3.75 -15.25
C THR A 280 0.72 3.50 -16.77
N THR A 281 1.81 3.02 -17.35
CA THR A 281 1.92 2.74 -18.80
C THR A 281 1.44 1.34 -19.19
N GLY A 282 1.10 0.50 -18.21
CA GLY A 282 0.54 -0.85 -18.39
C GLY A 282 -0.89 -0.95 -17.88
N LYS A 283 -1.53 -2.12 -18.05
CA LYS A 283 -2.83 -2.46 -17.50
C LYS A 283 -2.70 -3.43 -16.33
N GLY A 284 -3.59 -3.29 -15.35
CA GLY A 284 -3.68 -4.16 -14.18
C GLY A 284 -2.76 -3.74 -13.04
N ALA A 285 -3.10 -4.16 -11.81
CA ALA A 285 -2.43 -3.70 -10.61
C ALA A 285 -0.99 -4.23 -10.51
N VAL A 286 -0.83 -5.55 -10.45
CA VAL A 286 0.49 -6.19 -10.24
C VAL A 286 1.32 -6.29 -11.52
N THR A 287 0.67 -6.54 -12.67
CA THR A 287 1.36 -6.75 -13.94
C THR A 287 2.13 -5.53 -14.42
N SER A 288 1.67 -4.32 -14.07
CA SER A 288 2.26 -3.06 -14.47
C SER A 288 3.34 -2.53 -13.52
N ILE A 289 3.50 -3.13 -12.33
CA ILE A 289 4.54 -2.73 -11.36
C ILE A 289 5.92 -3.04 -11.96
N PRO A 290 6.79 -2.03 -12.17
CA PRO A 290 8.08 -2.24 -12.79
C PRO A 290 9.08 -2.92 -11.83
N ARG A 291 10.04 -3.65 -12.41
CA ARG A 291 11.24 -4.14 -11.73
C ARG A 291 12.31 -3.05 -11.70
N ARG A 292 13.29 -3.19 -10.81
CA ARG A 292 14.37 -2.22 -10.63
C ARG A 292 15.11 -1.89 -11.92
N ASP A 293 15.49 -2.88 -12.70
CA ASP A 293 16.20 -2.71 -13.96
C ASP A 293 15.38 -1.93 -14.99
N GLU A 294 14.05 -2.13 -15.02
CA GLU A 294 13.14 -1.36 -15.87
C GLU A 294 13.07 0.10 -15.42
N VAL A 295 12.99 0.36 -14.10
CA VAL A 295 13.01 1.72 -13.56
C VAL A 295 14.35 2.41 -13.86
N GLU A 296 15.48 1.73 -13.67
CA GLU A 296 16.81 2.28 -13.91
C GLU A 296 17.06 2.55 -15.40
N ALA A 297 16.62 1.64 -16.28
CA ALA A 297 16.79 1.76 -17.75
C ALA A 297 15.85 2.77 -18.40
N PHE A 298 14.74 3.14 -17.73
CA PHE A 298 13.77 4.08 -18.30
C PHE A 298 14.40 5.47 -18.42
N GLY A 299 14.66 5.90 -19.66
CA GLY A 299 15.24 7.22 -20.00
C GLY A 299 14.18 8.26 -20.34
N PRO A 300 14.54 9.56 -20.41
CA PRO A 300 13.64 10.57 -20.94
C PRO A 300 13.28 10.21 -22.41
N GLN A 301 11.98 10.17 -22.69
CA GLN A 301 11.46 10.04 -24.05
C GLN A 301 11.50 11.38 -24.77
#